data_9a5c2e17e4570a7b3058fcfd312a672d
#
_entry.id   9a5c2e17e4570a7b3058fcfd312a672d
#
_cell.length_a   1.000
_cell.length_b   1.000
_cell.length_c   1.000
_cell.angle_alpha   90.00
_cell.angle_beta   90.00
_cell.angle_gamma   90.00
#
_symmetry.space_group_name_H-M   'P 1'
#
loop_
_entity.id
_entity.type
_entity.pdbx_description
1 polymer ?
#
loop_
_entity_poly.entity_id
_entity_poly.type
_entity_poly.pdbx_seq_one_letter_code
_entity_poly.pdbx_strand_id
1 'polypeptide(L)'
;NDRMKQYQISREAILNRSFLDDSVPAVDLSLVAKEPFLMLKKHHDAYRRSMDICAHSGFEPNVVMSFDQLQTAYNVARSGQTGIIFFRDGLLKYTENTEKLCYYKLGDPLAKRAILLTMKRYPGVGPTVDDFIKYLMLAKK
;
A
#
# COMPACT_ATOMS: atom_id res chain seq x y z
N ASN A 1 4.88 9.51 -18.60
CA ASN A 1 3.56 10.04 -19.00
C ASN A 1 3.36 11.39 -18.29
N ASP A 2 3.34 12.49 -19.04
CA ASP A 2 3.25 13.84 -18.46
C ASP A 2 1.97 14.07 -17.65
N ARG A 3 0.88 13.37 -17.98
CA ARG A 3 -0.39 13.43 -17.24
C ARG A 3 -0.28 12.90 -15.80
N MET A 4 0.71 12.06 -15.53
CA MET A 4 0.94 11.50 -14.19
C MET A 4 1.78 12.41 -13.29
N LYS A 5 2.58 13.32 -13.85
CA LYS A 5 3.51 14.17 -13.08
C LYS A 5 2.82 14.98 -11.98
N GLN A 6 1.63 15.50 -12.24
CA GLN A 6 0.86 16.29 -11.27
C GLN A 6 0.44 15.52 -10.01
N TYR A 7 0.40 14.17 -10.08
CA TYR A 7 0.01 13.29 -8.98
C TYR A 7 1.22 12.67 -8.27
N GLN A 8 2.44 12.94 -8.76
CA GLN A 8 3.64 12.33 -8.21
C GLN A 8 3.93 12.89 -6.81
N ILE A 9 4.19 12.00 -5.86
CA ILE A 9 4.60 12.34 -4.51
C ILE A 9 6.03 11.89 -4.26
N SER A 10 6.73 12.59 -3.37
CA SER A 10 8.10 12.23 -3.02
C SER A 10 8.12 11.06 -2.03
N ARG A 11 9.23 10.31 -2.02
CA ARG A 11 9.48 9.29 -0.99
C ARG A 11 9.42 9.90 0.42
N GLU A 12 9.93 11.10 0.60
CA GLU A 12 9.92 11.81 1.88
C GLU A 12 8.51 12.10 2.36
N ALA A 13 7.61 12.55 1.46
CA ALA A 13 6.20 12.77 1.77
C ALA A 13 5.51 11.47 2.24
N ILE A 14 5.95 10.30 1.75
CA ILE A 14 5.41 9.02 2.22
C ILE A 14 5.97 8.68 3.60
N LEU A 15 7.28 8.85 3.82
CA LEU A 15 7.93 8.51 5.09
C LEU A 15 7.45 9.37 6.27
N ASN A 16 7.23 10.66 6.06
CA ASN A 16 6.68 11.59 7.06
C ASN A 16 5.16 11.63 7.07
N ARG A 17 4.49 10.88 6.17
CA ARG A 17 3.04 10.77 6.03
C ARG A 17 2.30 12.05 5.60
N SER A 18 2.99 13.08 5.14
CA SER A 18 2.35 14.30 4.63
C SER A 18 1.49 14.06 3.38
N PHE A 19 1.74 12.96 2.64
CA PHE A 19 0.90 12.55 1.50
C PHE A 19 -0.56 12.25 1.88
N LEU A 20 -0.85 12.03 3.18
CA LEU A 20 -2.22 11.79 3.67
C LEU A 20 -3.07 13.05 3.73
N ASP A 21 -2.46 14.23 3.64
CA ASP A 21 -3.18 15.48 3.59
C ASP A 21 -4.19 15.50 2.43
N ASP A 22 -5.38 16.06 2.67
CA ASP A 22 -6.45 16.09 1.67
C ASP A 22 -6.12 17.01 0.48
N SER A 23 -5.19 17.95 0.63
CA SER A 23 -4.69 18.78 -0.45
C SER A 23 -3.82 18.04 -1.46
N VAL A 24 -3.26 16.88 -1.09
CA VAL A 24 -2.44 16.05 -1.99
C VAL A 24 -3.37 15.23 -2.91
N PRO A 25 -3.35 15.50 -4.23
CA PRO A 25 -4.24 14.83 -5.15
C PRO A 25 -3.96 13.34 -5.26
N ALA A 26 -5.03 12.54 -5.27
CA ALA A 26 -4.93 11.12 -5.59
C ALA A 26 -4.82 10.92 -7.10
N VAL A 27 -4.08 9.89 -7.51
CA VAL A 27 -3.93 9.56 -8.93
C VAL A 27 -5.24 9.03 -9.52
N ASP A 28 -5.55 9.47 -10.72
CA ASP A 28 -6.58 8.82 -11.54
C ASP A 28 -6.00 7.50 -12.10
N LEU A 29 -6.45 6.39 -11.53
CA LEU A 29 -5.91 5.08 -11.86
C LEU A 29 -6.25 4.65 -13.30
N SER A 30 -7.29 5.21 -13.91
CA SER A 30 -7.64 4.95 -15.31
C SER A 30 -6.52 5.32 -16.29
N LEU A 31 -5.65 6.26 -15.92
CA LEU A 31 -4.49 6.68 -16.72
C LEU A 31 -3.46 5.56 -16.94
N VAL A 32 -3.49 4.53 -16.11
CA VAL A 32 -2.57 3.40 -16.15
C VAL A 32 -3.25 2.06 -16.45
N ALA A 33 -4.50 2.08 -16.90
CA ALA A 33 -5.29 0.89 -17.16
C ALA A 33 -4.66 -0.08 -18.18
N LYS A 34 -3.81 0.41 -19.09
CA LYS A 34 -3.14 -0.39 -20.12
C LYS A 34 -1.73 -0.84 -19.74
N GLU A 35 -1.24 -0.39 -18.60
CA GLU A 35 0.11 -0.72 -18.14
C GLU A 35 0.16 -2.11 -17.51
N PRO A 36 1.33 -2.78 -17.51
CA PRO A 36 1.49 -4.06 -16.84
C PRO A 36 1.47 -3.89 -15.31
N PHE A 37 0.86 -4.84 -14.61
CA PHE A 37 0.80 -4.87 -13.15
C PHE A 37 1.60 -6.03 -12.58
N LEU A 38 2.31 -5.76 -11.49
CA LEU A 38 3.00 -6.71 -10.64
C LEU A 38 2.18 -6.87 -9.36
N MET A 39 1.61 -8.03 -9.10
CA MET A 39 0.68 -8.23 -7.99
C MET A 39 1.11 -9.36 -7.06
N LEU A 40 0.54 -9.41 -5.89
CA LEU A 40 0.61 -10.59 -5.05
C LEU A 40 -0.26 -11.72 -5.63
N LYS A 41 -0.01 -12.97 -5.23
CA LYS A 41 -0.81 -14.12 -5.66
C LYS A 41 -2.26 -14.02 -5.16
N LYS A 42 -3.19 -14.70 -5.84
CA LYS A 42 -4.64 -14.62 -5.62
C LYS A 42 -5.11 -14.94 -4.19
N HIS A 43 -4.36 -15.73 -3.44
CA HIS A 43 -4.70 -16.08 -2.05
C HIS A 43 -4.44 -14.96 -1.03
N HIS A 44 -3.73 -13.88 -1.44
CA HIS A 44 -3.49 -12.72 -0.57
C HIS A 44 -4.69 -11.75 -0.58
N ASP A 45 -5.07 -11.25 0.59
CA ASP A 45 -6.09 -10.19 0.71
C ASP A 45 -5.71 -8.93 -0.11
N ALA A 46 -4.41 -8.63 -0.17
CA ALA A 46 -3.91 -7.51 -0.96
C ALA A 46 -4.18 -7.67 -2.47
N TYR A 47 -4.15 -8.90 -3.02
CA TYR A 47 -4.52 -9.14 -4.42
C TYR A 47 -5.98 -8.77 -4.67
N ARG A 48 -6.90 -9.32 -3.87
CA ARG A 48 -8.34 -9.06 -4.01
C ARG A 48 -8.62 -7.56 -3.93
N ARG A 49 -8.05 -6.90 -2.93
CA ARG A 49 -8.17 -5.46 -2.72
C ARG A 49 -7.65 -4.64 -3.91
N SER A 50 -6.50 -5.02 -4.48
CA SER A 50 -5.95 -4.36 -5.67
C SER A 50 -6.84 -4.54 -6.89
N MET A 51 -7.44 -5.73 -7.09
CA MET A 51 -8.39 -5.99 -8.16
C MET A 51 -9.65 -5.13 -8.01
N ASP A 52 -10.19 -5.04 -6.79
CA ASP A 52 -11.38 -4.23 -6.49
C ASP A 52 -11.11 -2.73 -6.74
N ILE A 53 -9.96 -2.21 -6.34
CA ILE A 53 -9.53 -0.82 -6.62
C ILE A 53 -9.46 -0.54 -8.12
N CYS A 54 -8.89 -1.45 -8.92
CA CYS A 54 -8.86 -1.32 -10.37
C CYS A 54 -10.28 -1.37 -10.96
N ALA A 55 -11.13 -2.27 -10.48
CA ALA A 55 -12.52 -2.37 -10.91
C ALA A 55 -13.32 -1.10 -10.61
N HIS A 56 -13.15 -0.48 -9.44
CA HIS A 56 -13.75 0.82 -9.10
C HIS A 56 -13.28 1.93 -10.05
N SER A 57 -12.08 1.80 -10.61
CA SER A 57 -11.52 2.72 -11.61
C SER A 57 -11.90 2.35 -13.06
N GLY A 58 -12.78 1.34 -13.26
CA GLY A 58 -13.37 0.97 -14.53
C GLY A 58 -12.51 0.06 -15.42
N PHE A 59 -11.50 -0.65 -14.86
CA PHE A 59 -10.68 -1.56 -15.66
C PHE A 59 -10.26 -2.82 -14.89
N GLU A 60 -9.89 -3.85 -15.64
CA GLU A 60 -9.24 -5.05 -15.12
C GLU A 60 -7.72 -4.95 -15.40
N PRO A 61 -6.85 -5.11 -14.38
CA PRO A 61 -5.42 -4.94 -14.55
C PRO A 61 -4.80 -6.10 -15.34
N ASN A 62 -3.89 -5.77 -16.25
CA ASN A 62 -3.05 -6.75 -16.95
C ASN A 62 -1.94 -7.24 -16.01
N VAL A 63 -2.18 -8.32 -15.26
CA VAL A 63 -1.20 -8.88 -14.31
C VAL A 63 -0.19 -9.73 -15.06
N VAL A 64 1.02 -9.20 -15.22
CA VAL A 64 2.11 -9.87 -15.96
C VAL A 64 3.01 -10.72 -15.05
N MET A 65 3.00 -10.46 -13.74
CA MET A 65 3.82 -11.20 -12.77
C MET A 65 3.15 -11.25 -11.40
N SER A 66 3.25 -12.40 -10.73
CA SER A 66 2.67 -12.61 -9.39
C SER A 66 3.72 -13.07 -8.39
N PHE A 67 3.62 -12.56 -7.15
CA PHE A 67 4.60 -12.75 -6.08
C PHE A 67 3.94 -13.27 -4.80
N ASP A 68 4.70 -13.97 -3.99
CA ASP A 68 4.27 -14.36 -2.63
C ASP A 68 4.50 -13.23 -1.62
N GLN A 69 5.49 -12.37 -1.87
CA GLN A 69 5.88 -11.31 -0.93
C GLN A 69 5.93 -9.94 -1.61
N LEU A 70 5.37 -8.94 -0.94
CA LEU A 70 5.36 -7.56 -1.43
C LEU A 70 6.77 -6.97 -1.56
N GLN A 71 7.69 -7.34 -0.67
CA GLN A 71 9.09 -6.93 -0.74
C GLN A 71 9.75 -7.37 -2.05
N THR A 72 9.48 -8.60 -2.49
CA THR A 72 10.01 -9.12 -3.75
C THR A 72 9.43 -8.38 -4.94
N ALA A 73 8.11 -8.13 -4.97
CA ALA A 73 7.47 -7.34 -6.01
C ALA A 73 8.07 -5.92 -6.10
N TYR A 74 8.31 -5.27 -4.94
CA TYR A 74 8.93 -3.96 -4.88
C TYR A 74 10.37 -3.97 -5.43
N ASN A 75 11.16 -4.96 -5.06
CA ASN A 75 12.55 -5.09 -5.54
C ASN A 75 12.62 -5.31 -7.07
N VAL A 76 11.68 -6.09 -7.62
CA VAL A 76 11.59 -6.28 -9.07
C VAL A 76 11.21 -4.97 -9.76
N ALA A 77 10.20 -4.24 -9.26
CA ALA A 77 9.85 -2.93 -9.79
C ALA A 77 11.05 -1.94 -9.73
N ARG A 78 11.76 -1.92 -8.59
CA ARG A 78 12.96 -1.07 -8.37
C ARG A 78 14.13 -1.41 -9.31
N SER A 79 14.26 -2.65 -9.75
CA SER A 79 15.34 -3.05 -10.67
C SER A 79 15.25 -2.40 -12.04
N GLY A 80 14.11 -1.76 -12.35
CA GLY A 80 13.86 -1.07 -13.63
C GLY A 80 13.06 -1.90 -14.60
N GLN A 81 12.50 -3.04 -14.19
CA GLN A 81 11.46 -3.71 -14.96
C GLN A 81 10.18 -2.89 -14.92
N THR A 82 9.53 -2.79 -16.08
CA THR A 82 8.30 -2.02 -16.22
C THR A 82 7.16 -2.70 -15.50
N GLY A 83 6.39 -1.94 -14.73
CA GLY A 83 5.19 -2.45 -14.07
C GLY A 83 4.72 -1.58 -12.92
N ILE A 84 3.44 -1.71 -12.61
CA ILE A 84 2.79 -1.01 -11.52
C ILE A 84 2.62 -1.97 -10.35
N ILE A 85 2.94 -1.52 -9.16
CA ILE A 85 2.70 -2.25 -7.91
C ILE A 85 1.85 -1.43 -6.96
N PHE A 86 0.96 -2.10 -6.24
CA PHE A 86 0.34 -1.55 -5.04
C PHE A 86 1.17 -1.95 -3.82
N PHE A 87 1.56 -0.99 -3.00
CA PHE A 87 2.37 -1.28 -1.82
C PHE A 87 1.89 -0.47 -0.60
N ARG A 88 2.29 -0.89 0.58
CA ARG A 88 2.00 -0.18 1.83
C ARG A 88 3.09 0.85 2.11
N ASP A 89 2.69 2.04 2.55
CA ASP A 89 3.60 3.15 2.89
C ASP A 89 4.74 2.72 3.84
N GLY A 90 4.42 1.90 4.85
CA GLY A 90 5.41 1.39 5.80
C GLY A 90 6.54 0.56 5.19
N LEU A 91 6.37 0.02 3.97
CA LEU A 91 7.42 -0.73 3.29
C LEU A 91 8.65 0.13 3.00
N LEU A 92 8.44 1.41 2.69
CA LEU A 92 9.54 2.32 2.33
C LEU A 92 10.54 2.56 3.45
N LYS A 93 10.14 2.37 4.71
CA LYS A 93 11.07 2.48 5.87
C LYS A 93 12.21 1.45 5.82
N TYR A 94 11.98 0.33 5.12
CA TYR A 94 12.89 -0.81 5.06
C TYR A 94 13.49 -1.01 3.67
N THR A 95 13.37 -0.01 2.78
CA THR A 95 13.89 -0.07 1.42
C THR A 95 14.82 1.10 1.16
N GLU A 96 15.81 0.87 0.32
CA GLU A 96 16.70 1.93 -0.14
C GLU A 96 15.97 2.90 -1.07
N ASN A 97 16.48 4.13 -1.14
CA ASN A 97 16.00 5.11 -2.10
C ASN A 97 16.32 4.70 -3.54
N THR A 98 15.50 5.12 -4.47
CA THR A 98 15.72 4.91 -5.91
C THR A 98 15.02 6.00 -6.72
N GLU A 99 15.66 6.46 -7.76
CA GLU A 99 15.09 7.39 -8.74
C GLU A 99 14.29 6.66 -9.85
N LYS A 100 14.32 5.32 -9.85
CA LYS A 100 13.64 4.50 -10.86
C LYS A 100 12.15 4.33 -10.63
N LEU A 101 11.64 4.70 -9.45
CA LEU A 101 10.24 4.58 -9.09
C LEU A 101 9.60 5.95 -8.87
N CYS A 102 8.39 6.11 -9.40
CA CYS A 102 7.50 7.22 -9.10
C CYS A 102 6.39 6.74 -8.17
N TYR A 103 6.02 7.55 -7.19
CA TYR A 103 5.02 7.21 -6.18
C TYR A 103 3.77 8.06 -6.34
N TYR A 104 2.61 7.45 -6.08
CA TYR A 104 1.31 8.09 -6.26
C TYR A 104 0.38 7.71 -5.12
N LYS A 105 -0.43 8.67 -4.66
CA LYS A 105 -1.47 8.45 -3.65
C LYS A 105 -2.69 7.80 -4.31
N LEU A 106 -3.22 6.73 -3.71
CA LEU A 106 -4.50 6.14 -4.08
C LEU A 106 -5.65 6.83 -3.34
N GLY A 107 -6.70 7.18 -4.06
CA GLY A 107 -7.89 7.84 -3.51
C GLY A 107 -9.00 6.85 -3.08
N ASP A 108 -8.94 5.61 -3.52
CA ASP A 108 -9.97 4.62 -3.23
C ASP A 108 -10.07 4.31 -1.73
N PRO A 109 -11.27 4.20 -1.13
CA PRO A 109 -11.44 3.84 0.27
C PRO A 109 -10.77 2.51 0.65
N LEU A 110 -10.69 1.54 -0.26
CA LEU A 110 -10.02 0.26 -0.06
C LEU A 110 -8.49 0.38 0.07
N ALA A 111 -7.90 1.52 -0.32
CA ALA A 111 -6.49 1.80 -0.08
C ALA A 111 -6.18 2.04 1.41
N LYS A 112 -7.18 2.35 2.22
CA LYS A 112 -7.05 2.49 3.68
C LYS A 112 -7.35 1.15 4.35
N ARG A 113 -6.55 0.78 5.35
CA ARG A 113 -6.73 -0.46 6.11
C ARG A 113 -6.73 -0.19 7.61
N ALA A 114 -7.78 -0.67 8.29
CA ALA A 114 -7.79 -0.73 9.74
C ALA A 114 -7.13 -2.04 10.21
N ILE A 115 -6.31 -1.94 11.25
CA ILE A 115 -5.80 -3.10 11.98
C ILE A 115 -6.60 -3.17 13.27
N LEU A 116 -7.27 -4.30 13.49
CA LEU A 116 -8.08 -4.55 14.67
C LEU A 116 -7.37 -5.54 15.58
N LEU A 117 -7.24 -5.20 16.86
CA LEU A 117 -6.86 -6.13 17.89
C LEU A 117 -8.13 -6.86 18.39
N THR A 118 -8.20 -8.15 18.13
CA THR A 118 -9.31 -8.99 18.59
C THR A 118 -8.82 -9.95 19.66
N MET A 119 -9.51 -10.03 20.77
CA MET A 119 -9.19 -10.96 21.84
C MET A 119 -10.48 -11.60 22.37
N LYS A 120 -10.34 -12.84 22.83
CA LYS A 120 -11.45 -13.55 23.46
C LYS A 120 -11.76 -12.92 24.82
N ARG A 121 -13.03 -12.68 25.08
CA ARG A 121 -13.48 -12.12 26.35
C ARG A 121 -13.50 -13.23 27.41
N TYR A 122 -12.41 -13.35 28.18
CA TYR A 122 -12.35 -14.22 29.34
C TYR A 122 -12.42 -13.41 30.63
N PRO A 123 -13.10 -13.90 31.70
CA PRO A 123 -12.82 -13.45 33.02
C PRO A 123 -11.41 -13.94 33.40
N GLY A 124 -10.44 -13.02 33.52
CA GLY A 124 -9.06 -13.35 33.89
C GLY A 124 -8.10 -13.38 32.70
N VAL A 125 -8.12 -12.34 31.87
CA VAL A 125 -6.98 -12.05 30.97
C VAL A 125 -5.77 -11.80 31.86
N GLY A 126 -4.72 -12.60 31.75
CA GLY A 126 -3.56 -12.51 32.65
C GLY A 126 -2.86 -11.15 32.55
N PRO A 127 -2.11 -10.75 33.58
CA PRO A 127 -1.44 -9.44 33.71
C PRO A 127 -0.64 -9.06 32.45
N THR A 128 0.01 -10.01 31.82
CA THR A 128 0.83 -9.81 30.59
C THR A 128 0.02 -9.27 29.40
N VAL A 129 -1.23 -9.69 29.25
CA VAL A 129 -2.08 -9.22 28.14
C VAL A 129 -2.59 -7.81 28.44
N ASP A 130 -2.92 -7.53 29.68
CA ASP A 130 -3.33 -6.18 30.11
C ASP A 130 -2.18 -5.18 29.93
N ASP A 131 -0.96 -5.56 30.26
CA ASP A 131 0.23 -4.73 30.07
C ASP A 131 0.54 -4.52 28.59
N PHE A 132 0.37 -5.53 27.75
CA PHE A 132 0.52 -5.39 26.30
C PHE A 132 -0.51 -4.42 25.70
N ILE A 133 -1.77 -4.49 26.15
CA ILE A 133 -2.82 -3.56 25.72
C ILE A 133 -2.49 -2.12 26.15
N LYS A 134 -2.07 -1.93 27.40
CA LYS A 134 -1.62 -0.61 27.90
C LYS A 134 -0.48 -0.06 27.06
N TYR A 135 0.51 -0.90 26.74
CA TYR A 135 1.64 -0.52 25.86
C TYR A 135 1.17 -0.07 24.47
N LEU A 136 0.25 -0.81 23.84
CA LEU A 136 -0.31 -0.44 22.54
C LEU A 136 -1.10 0.88 22.58
N MET A 137 -1.83 1.12 23.66
CA MET A 137 -2.56 2.38 23.85
C MET A 137 -1.63 3.58 24.03
N LEU A 138 -0.48 3.40 24.67
CA LEU A 138 0.53 4.44 24.88
C LEU A 138 1.35 4.71 23.60
N ALA A 139 1.57 3.70 22.76
CA ALA A 139 2.32 3.84 21.50
C ALA A 139 1.55 4.60 20.40
N LYS A 140 0.32 5.01 20.66
CA LYS A 140 -0.57 5.74 19.72
C LYS A 140 -0.35 7.26 19.69
N LYS A 141 0.66 7.75 20.39
CA LYS A 141 1.03 9.19 20.35
C LYS A 141 2.07 9.49 19.29
#